data_969ec74435a33126b246ac9d42dea700
#
_entry.id   969ec74435a33126b246ac9d42dea700
#
_cell.length_a   1.000
_cell.length_b   1.000
_cell.length_c   1.000
_cell.angle_alpha   90.00
_cell.angle_beta   90.00
_cell.angle_gamma   90.00
#
_symmetry.space_group_name_H-M   'P 1'
#
loop_
_entity.id
_entity.type
_entity.pdbx_description
1 polymer ?
#
loop_
_entity_poly.entity_id
_entity_poly.type
_entity_poly.pdbx_seq_one_letter_code
_entity_poly.pdbx_strand_id
1 'polypeptide(L)'
;MWGEARGDNPIMANRYRYLHLDVFTAEKFGGNQLAVFVDARGLSTGQMQAATREMNFSESTFILPAERPDTDIRMRIFTPGREMPMAGHPTVGSTFALAIAGVIPAGRRRWVFGLNIGPTPVDIDWDGDRPAFAWMTQQRPVFGPIVADVEAAARAVGLGAGAIRATGLPVQEVSCGVPFVFIPLATRADVDAAAPDLDAFNRLCEASGADNHAMFLFTPERGPDDATVYSRMFAPGLGVFEDPATGAASGPLGCYLVTHGVVPEERADRMLSLQGVRMGRPSRVHVAIGLDGGEIATVQVGGEAVLVGEGYLDV
;
A
#
# COMPACT_ATOMS: atom_id res chain seq x y z
N MET A 1 -37.91 -22.77 -28.81
CA MET A 1 -37.04 -23.88 -29.30
C MET A 1 -35.67 -23.25 -29.61
N TRP A 2 -34.78 -23.26 -28.63
CA TRP A 2 -33.41 -22.81 -28.81
C TRP A 2 -32.54 -24.07 -28.86
N GLY A 3 -32.05 -24.40 -30.05
CA GLY A 3 -31.25 -25.57 -30.30
C GLY A 3 -29.90 -25.49 -29.62
N GLU A 4 -29.51 -26.61 -29.01
CA GLU A 4 -28.17 -26.86 -28.44
C GLU A 4 -27.12 -26.79 -29.57
N ALA A 5 -26.26 -25.80 -29.52
CA ALA A 5 -24.97 -25.83 -30.20
C ALA A 5 -23.93 -26.22 -29.15
N ARG A 6 -23.72 -27.54 -28.97
CA ARG A 6 -22.49 -28.07 -28.35
C ARG A 6 -21.39 -27.93 -29.41
N GLY A 7 -20.70 -26.80 -29.40
CA GLY A 7 -19.44 -26.62 -30.06
C GLY A 7 -18.33 -27.00 -29.11
N ASP A 8 -17.58 -28.05 -29.43
CA ASP A 8 -16.31 -28.38 -28.81
C ASP A 8 -15.40 -27.15 -28.86
N ASN A 9 -15.18 -26.52 -27.71
CA ASN A 9 -14.24 -25.44 -27.57
C ASN A 9 -12.88 -26.03 -27.14
N PRO A 10 -11.88 -26.13 -28.02
CA PRO A 10 -10.58 -26.76 -27.73
C PRO A 10 -9.58 -25.80 -27.07
N ILE A 11 -10.02 -24.73 -26.47
CA ILE A 11 -9.17 -23.89 -25.62
C ILE A 11 -9.47 -24.29 -24.19
N MET A 12 -8.69 -25.23 -23.65
CA MET A 12 -8.58 -25.42 -22.21
C MET A 12 -7.95 -24.14 -21.66
N ALA A 13 -8.77 -23.11 -21.48
CA ALA A 13 -8.37 -21.91 -20.75
C ALA A 13 -7.94 -22.35 -19.36
N ASN A 14 -6.71 -22.07 -18.98
CA ASN A 14 -6.25 -22.32 -17.63
C ASN A 14 -7.04 -21.44 -16.69
N ARG A 15 -7.77 -22.06 -15.76
CA ARG A 15 -8.66 -21.34 -14.84
C ARG A 15 -7.96 -21.07 -13.53
N TYR A 16 -7.79 -19.79 -13.17
CA TYR A 16 -7.08 -19.35 -11.98
C TYR A 16 -8.05 -18.80 -10.94
N ARG A 17 -8.02 -19.38 -9.72
CA ARG A 17 -8.80 -18.90 -8.58
C ARG A 17 -8.16 -17.64 -8.02
N TYR A 18 -8.98 -16.61 -7.74
CA TYR A 18 -8.57 -15.45 -6.96
C TYR A 18 -9.51 -15.20 -5.79
N LEU A 19 -8.95 -14.65 -4.72
CA LEU A 19 -9.69 -14.09 -3.60
C LEU A 19 -9.68 -12.57 -3.71
N HIS A 20 -10.85 -11.94 -3.49
CA HIS A 20 -11.01 -10.50 -3.44
C HIS A 20 -11.12 -10.07 -1.99
N LEU A 21 -10.17 -9.25 -1.53
CA LEU A 21 -10.13 -8.71 -0.17
C LEU A 21 -10.22 -7.19 -0.21
N ASP A 22 -10.74 -6.63 0.88
CA ASP A 22 -10.54 -5.24 1.27
C ASP A 22 -9.50 -5.22 2.40
N VAL A 23 -8.42 -4.43 2.22
CA VAL A 23 -7.24 -4.44 3.08
C VAL A 23 -7.13 -3.12 3.84
N PHE A 24 -6.62 -3.17 5.08
CA PHE A 24 -6.59 -2.09 6.06
C PHE A 24 -7.98 -1.66 6.53
N THR A 25 -8.85 -2.63 6.65
CA THR A 25 -10.21 -2.46 7.18
C THR A 25 -10.72 -3.78 7.76
N ALA A 26 -11.57 -3.68 8.78
CA ALA A 26 -12.37 -4.81 9.29
C ALA A 26 -13.74 -4.89 8.61
N GLU A 27 -14.12 -3.86 7.83
CA GLU A 27 -15.45 -3.75 7.21
C GLU A 27 -15.35 -3.90 5.68
N LYS A 28 -16.28 -4.68 5.09
CA LYS A 28 -16.38 -4.79 3.64
C LYS A 28 -16.72 -3.43 3.01
N PHE A 29 -16.16 -3.23 1.81
CA PHE A 29 -16.35 -2.02 1.02
C PHE A 29 -15.64 -0.78 1.54
N GLY A 30 -14.83 -0.91 2.62
CA GLY A 30 -13.78 0.02 3.03
C GLY A 30 -12.42 -0.42 2.49
N GLY A 31 -11.33 0.17 3.03
CA GLY A 31 -9.97 -0.29 2.74
C GLY A 31 -9.55 -0.24 1.27
N ASN A 32 -8.45 -0.92 0.95
CA ASN A 32 -7.92 -1.05 -0.41
C ASN A 32 -8.24 -2.43 -0.99
N GLN A 33 -8.76 -2.45 -2.20
CA GLN A 33 -9.14 -3.67 -2.91
C GLN A 33 -7.91 -4.43 -3.37
N LEU A 34 -7.94 -5.76 -3.21
CA LEU A 34 -6.87 -6.65 -3.66
C LEU A 34 -7.43 -7.91 -4.28
N ALA A 35 -6.93 -8.28 -5.45
CA ALA A 35 -7.11 -9.61 -6.02
C ALA A 35 -5.86 -10.44 -5.76
N VAL A 36 -6.04 -11.58 -5.07
CA VAL A 36 -4.96 -12.53 -4.77
C VAL A 36 -5.17 -13.82 -5.56
N PHE A 37 -4.35 -14.05 -6.57
CA PHE A 37 -4.31 -15.31 -7.32
C PHE A 37 -3.51 -16.32 -6.51
N VAL A 38 -4.20 -17.18 -5.78
CA VAL A 38 -3.63 -18.06 -4.74
C VAL A 38 -2.73 -19.18 -5.27
N ASP A 39 -2.80 -19.45 -6.57
CA ASP A 39 -1.88 -20.33 -7.32
C ASP A 39 -1.76 -19.79 -8.75
N ALA A 40 -0.65 -19.15 -9.03
CA ALA A 40 -0.38 -18.52 -10.33
C ALA A 40 0.63 -19.30 -11.18
N ARG A 41 0.88 -20.58 -10.84
CA ARG A 41 1.78 -21.43 -11.62
C ARG A 41 1.30 -21.56 -13.06
N GLY A 42 2.22 -21.32 -14.00
CA GLY A 42 1.93 -21.37 -15.44
C GLY A 42 1.58 -20.03 -16.07
N LEU A 43 1.24 -18.99 -15.28
CA LEU A 43 1.04 -17.63 -15.81
C LEU A 43 2.38 -17.00 -16.20
N SER A 44 2.45 -16.48 -17.42
CA SER A 44 3.54 -15.60 -17.84
C SER A 44 3.41 -14.20 -17.23
N THR A 45 4.49 -13.43 -17.19
CA THR A 45 4.48 -12.02 -16.77
C THR A 45 3.44 -11.19 -17.52
N GLY A 46 3.32 -11.39 -18.84
CA GLY A 46 2.34 -10.70 -19.66
C GLY A 46 0.89 -11.01 -19.28
N GLN A 47 0.60 -12.28 -18.96
CA GLN A 47 -0.73 -12.70 -18.50
C GLN A 47 -1.06 -12.14 -17.10
N MET A 48 -0.10 -12.15 -16.17
CA MET A 48 -0.26 -11.53 -14.84
C MET A 48 -0.57 -10.03 -14.98
N GLN A 49 0.15 -9.32 -15.86
CA GLN A 49 -0.09 -7.91 -16.12
C GLN A 49 -1.45 -7.67 -16.78
N ALA A 50 -1.89 -8.53 -17.71
CA ALA A 50 -3.19 -8.44 -18.35
C ALA A 50 -4.33 -8.70 -17.35
N ALA A 51 -4.21 -9.74 -16.52
CA ALA A 51 -5.16 -10.07 -15.47
C ALA A 51 -5.30 -8.91 -14.46
N THR A 52 -4.19 -8.26 -14.09
CA THR A 52 -4.23 -7.09 -13.20
C THR A 52 -5.00 -5.92 -13.82
N ARG A 53 -4.82 -5.65 -15.13
CA ARG A 53 -5.58 -4.62 -15.84
C ARG A 53 -7.07 -4.93 -15.90
N GLU A 54 -7.41 -6.22 -16.12
CA GLU A 54 -8.79 -6.68 -16.17
C GLU A 54 -9.48 -6.52 -14.82
N MET A 55 -8.80 -6.88 -13.71
CA MET A 55 -9.30 -6.66 -12.35
C MET A 55 -9.49 -5.18 -12.01
N ASN A 56 -8.64 -4.31 -12.55
CA ASN A 56 -8.66 -2.85 -12.40
C ASN A 56 -8.70 -2.37 -10.94
N PHE A 57 -8.11 -3.15 -10.02
CA PHE A 57 -7.81 -2.72 -8.65
C PHE A 57 -6.46 -1.99 -8.61
N SER A 58 -6.16 -1.29 -7.53
CA SER A 58 -4.85 -0.64 -7.34
C SER A 58 -3.70 -1.62 -7.58
N GLU A 59 -3.85 -2.86 -7.09
CA GLU A 59 -2.86 -3.93 -7.27
C GLU A 59 -3.53 -5.31 -7.28
N SER A 60 -2.83 -6.26 -7.87
CA SER A 60 -3.13 -7.69 -7.82
C SER A 60 -1.87 -8.48 -7.50
N THR A 61 -2.00 -9.60 -6.79
CA THR A 61 -0.90 -10.47 -6.40
C THR A 61 -1.01 -11.86 -6.98
N PHE A 62 0.14 -12.42 -7.33
CA PHE A 62 0.28 -13.72 -7.95
C PHE A 62 1.23 -14.58 -7.12
N ILE A 63 0.71 -15.68 -6.59
CA ILE A 63 1.40 -16.57 -5.67
C ILE A 63 2.04 -17.71 -6.45
N LEU A 64 3.33 -17.92 -6.22
CA LEU A 64 4.19 -18.87 -6.91
C LEU A 64 5.01 -19.66 -5.88
N PRO A 65 5.53 -20.86 -6.22
CA PRO A 65 6.43 -21.59 -5.35
C PRO A 65 7.63 -20.75 -4.92
N ALA A 66 8.14 -20.99 -3.71
CA ALA A 66 9.33 -20.31 -3.21
C ALA A 66 10.54 -20.54 -4.16
N GLU A 67 11.26 -19.46 -4.47
CA GLU A 67 12.47 -19.47 -5.29
C GLU A 67 13.75 -19.43 -4.43
N ARG A 68 13.61 -19.17 -3.12
CA ARG A 68 14.72 -18.99 -2.18
C ARG A 68 14.48 -19.80 -0.91
N PRO A 69 15.54 -20.33 -0.27
CA PRO A 69 15.42 -21.13 0.95
C PRO A 69 15.03 -20.31 2.20
N ASP A 70 15.18 -18.98 2.15
CA ASP A 70 14.86 -18.05 3.23
C ASP A 70 13.47 -17.42 3.09
N THR A 71 12.63 -17.94 2.18
CA THR A 71 11.24 -17.51 1.95
C THR A 71 10.30 -18.70 1.95
N ASP A 72 9.06 -18.49 2.43
CA ASP A 72 8.03 -19.53 2.44
C ASP A 72 7.34 -19.66 1.09
N ILE A 73 7.23 -18.55 0.34
CA ILE A 73 6.54 -18.49 -0.94
C ILE A 73 7.05 -17.31 -1.77
N ARG A 74 6.94 -17.40 -3.09
CA ARG A 74 7.18 -16.28 -4.00
C ARG A 74 5.88 -15.54 -4.24
N MET A 75 5.89 -14.20 -4.15
CA MET A 75 4.76 -13.35 -4.54
C MET A 75 5.22 -12.29 -5.51
N ARG A 76 4.48 -12.12 -6.60
CA ARG A 76 4.64 -11.05 -7.56
C ARG A 76 3.46 -10.08 -7.44
N ILE A 77 3.73 -8.79 -7.56
CA ILE A 77 2.78 -7.70 -7.33
C ILE A 77 2.73 -6.83 -8.58
N PHE A 78 1.52 -6.56 -9.07
CA PHE A 78 1.33 -5.74 -10.27
C PHE A 78 0.30 -4.64 -9.98
N THR A 79 0.60 -3.42 -10.41
CA THR A 79 -0.39 -2.36 -10.66
C THR A 79 -0.93 -2.50 -12.10
N PRO A 80 -2.01 -1.82 -12.48
CA PRO A 80 -2.43 -1.78 -13.89
C PRO A 80 -1.33 -1.30 -14.85
N GLY A 81 -0.37 -0.50 -14.37
CA GLY A 81 0.73 0.03 -15.15
C GLY A 81 1.95 -0.90 -15.28
N ARG A 82 2.37 -1.52 -14.18
CA ARG A 82 3.63 -2.28 -14.12
C ARG A 82 3.73 -3.24 -12.93
N GLU A 83 4.74 -4.11 -12.97
CA GLU A 83 5.16 -4.89 -11.80
C GLU A 83 5.89 -4.02 -10.77
N MET A 84 5.58 -4.24 -9.49
CA MET A 84 6.16 -3.52 -8.35
C MET A 84 7.18 -4.39 -7.61
N PRO A 85 8.29 -3.79 -7.11
CA PRO A 85 9.28 -4.53 -6.34
C PRO A 85 8.78 -4.96 -4.96
N MET A 86 7.88 -4.17 -4.38
CA MET A 86 7.20 -4.42 -3.11
C MET A 86 5.93 -3.56 -3.01
N ALA A 87 4.98 -3.97 -2.16
CA ALA A 87 3.83 -3.13 -1.82
C ALA A 87 3.26 -3.52 -0.46
N GLY A 88 2.63 -2.57 0.24
CA GLY A 88 2.16 -2.75 1.62
C GLY A 88 0.84 -3.52 1.70
N HIS A 89 -0.27 -2.93 1.14
CA HIS A 89 -1.57 -3.58 1.22
C HIS A 89 -1.61 -4.96 0.52
N PRO A 90 -0.90 -5.18 -0.62
CA PRO A 90 -0.84 -6.51 -1.21
C PRO A 90 -0.19 -7.55 -0.31
N THR A 91 0.82 -7.18 0.46
CA THR A 91 1.50 -8.10 1.37
C THR A 91 0.62 -8.46 2.57
N VAL A 92 -0.01 -7.46 3.20
CA VAL A 92 -0.97 -7.68 4.29
C VAL A 92 -2.16 -8.50 3.79
N GLY A 93 -2.82 -8.08 2.71
CA GLY A 93 -3.99 -8.77 2.16
C GLY A 93 -3.71 -10.19 1.68
N SER A 94 -2.55 -10.44 1.04
CA SER A 94 -2.16 -11.79 0.63
C SER A 94 -1.92 -12.71 1.82
N THR A 95 -1.48 -12.17 2.97
CA THR A 95 -1.37 -12.96 4.21
C THR A 95 -2.73 -13.49 4.64
N PHE A 96 -3.76 -12.64 4.67
CA PHE A 96 -5.13 -13.05 4.98
C PHE A 96 -5.68 -14.03 3.93
N ALA A 97 -5.49 -13.74 2.64
CA ALA A 97 -5.95 -14.60 1.57
C ALA A 97 -5.35 -16.00 1.64
N LEU A 98 -4.04 -16.12 1.89
CA LEU A 98 -3.34 -17.40 1.98
C LEU A 98 -3.71 -18.16 3.25
N ALA A 99 -3.97 -17.48 4.36
CA ALA A 99 -4.51 -18.11 5.57
C ALA A 99 -5.92 -18.67 5.33
N ILE A 100 -6.81 -17.89 4.69
CA ILE A 100 -8.17 -18.32 4.31
C ILE A 100 -8.11 -19.51 3.33
N ALA A 101 -7.17 -19.51 2.40
CA ALA A 101 -6.96 -20.60 1.44
C ALA A 101 -6.27 -21.84 2.06
N GLY A 102 -5.86 -21.78 3.33
CA GLY A 102 -5.16 -22.87 4.02
C GLY A 102 -3.70 -23.07 3.61
N VAL A 103 -3.11 -22.12 2.89
CA VAL A 103 -1.68 -22.14 2.50
C VAL A 103 -0.81 -21.74 3.70
N ILE A 104 -1.22 -20.73 4.47
CA ILE A 104 -0.60 -20.41 5.76
C ILE A 104 -1.35 -21.20 6.83
N PRO A 105 -0.68 -22.13 7.53
CA PRO A 105 -1.33 -22.90 8.61
C PRO A 105 -1.81 -22.01 9.75
N ALA A 106 -2.98 -22.30 10.30
CA ALA A 106 -3.51 -21.58 11.46
C ALA A 106 -2.51 -21.59 12.63
N GLY A 107 -2.39 -20.48 13.32
CA GLY A 107 -1.47 -20.29 14.43
C GLY A 107 0.00 -20.02 14.04
N ARG A 108 0.35 -20.04 12.76
CA ARG A 108 1.71 -19.69 12.31
C ARG A 108 1.93 -18.18 12.44
N ARG A 109 2.76 -17.78 13.38
CA ARG A 109 2.95 -16.37 13.75
C ARG A 109 3.85 -15.58 12.79
N ARG A 110 4.65 -16.25 11.95
CA ARG A 110 5.58 -15.57 11.03
C ARG A 110 5.58 -16.26 9.67
N TRP A 111 5.46 -15.46 8.61
CA TRP A 111 5.52 -15.86 7.21
C TRP A 111 6.48 -14.95 6.45
N VAL A 112 7.23 -15.49 5.49
CA VAL A 112 8.20 -14.72 4.73
C VAL A 112 7.88 -14.81 3.25
N PHE A 113 7.45 -13.69 2.68
CA PHE A 113 7.26 -13.57 1.23
C PHE A 113 8.58 -13.30 0.52
N GLY A 114 8.83 -13.98 -0.61
CA GLY A 114 9.88 -13.63 -1.55
C GLY A 114 9.35 -12.56 -2.52
N LEU A 115 9.62 -11.30 -2.27
CA LEU A 115 9.31 -10.19 -3.18
C LEU A 115 10.50 -9.85 -4.08
N ASN A 116 10.32 -9.00 -5.10
CA ASN A 116 11.43 -8.54 -5.95
C ASN A 116 12.49 -7.77 -5.15
N ILE A 117 12.08 -7.10 -4.07
CA ILE A 117 12.98 -6.40 -3.14
C ILE A 117 13.74 -7.35 -2.20
N GLY A 118 13.36 -8.62 -2.14
CA GLY A 118 13.93 -9.64 -1.27
C GLY A 118 12.95 -10.26 -0.28
N PRO A 119 13.45 -11.00 0.70
CA PRO A 119 12.63 -11.60 1.76
C PRO A 119 11.91 -10.53 2.57
N THR A 120 10.60 -10.67 2.66
CA THR A 120 9.73 -9.72 3.34
C THR A 120 8.94 -10.46 4.42
N PRO A 121 9.32 -10.33 5.70
CA PRO A 121 8.64 -11.00 6.79
C PRO A 121 7.34 -10.30 7.17
N VAL A 122 6.35 -11.11 7.51
CA VAL A 122 5.06 -10.71 8.07
C VAL A 122 4.82 -11.46 9.36
N ASP A 123 4.56 -10.73 10.44
CA ASP A 123 4.12 -11.28 11.70
C ASP A 123 2.59 -11.28 11.74
N ILE A 124 1.97 -12.36 12.22
CA ILE A 124 0.53 -12.61 12.11
C ILE A 124 -0.05 -12.87 13.50
N ASP A 125 -1.03 -12.08 13.88
CA ASP A 125 -1.87 -12.33 15.04
C ASP A 125 -3.11 -13.11 14.62
N TRP A 126 -3.53 -14.05 15.49
CA TRP A 126 -4.62 -14.96 15.23
C TRP A 126 -5.72 -14.85 16.28
N ASP A 127 -6.96 -14.92 15.82
CA ASP A 127 -8.14 -15.15 16.66
C ASP A 127 -8.71 -16.54 16.32
N GLY A 128 -8.41 -17.51 17.18
CA GLY A 128 -8.64 -18.92 16.88
C GLY A 128 -7.88 -19.35 15.61
N ASP A 129 -8.63 -19.80 14.61
CA ASP A 129 -8.09 -20.26 13.32
C ASP A 129 -8.08 -19.17 12.23
N ARG A 130 -8.44 -17.93 12.58
CA ARG A 130 -8.54 -16.82 11.62
C ARG A 130 -7.42 -15.82 11.86
N PRO A 131 -6.77 -15.31 10.79
CA PRO A 131 -5.85 -14.19 10.93
C PRO A 131 -6.65 -12.95 11.39
N ALA A 132 -6.20 -12.32 12.46
CA ALA A 132 -6.83 -11.12 13.04
C ALA A 132 -6.09 -9.86 12.63
N PHE A 133 -4.76 -9.92 12.58
CA PHE A 133 -3.93 -8.78 12.22
C PHE A 133 -2.63 -9.26 11.58
N ALA A 134 -2.07 -8.47 10.65
CA ALA A 134 -0.78 -8.77 10.02
C ALA A 134 0.12 -7.54 10.01
N TRP A 135 1.38 -7.72 10.42
CA TRP A 135 2.43 -6.71 10.45
C TRP A 135 3.51 -7.05 9.43
N MET A 136 3.63 -6.25 8.37
CA MET A 136 4.70 -6.34 7.39
C MET A 136 5.91 -5.53 7.88
N THR A 137 7.09 -6.14 7.89
CA THR A 137 8.34 -5.41 8.13
C THR A 137 8.88 -4.85 6.83
N GLN A 138 9.18 -3.55 6.81
CA GLN A 138 9.76 -2.82 5.69
C GLN A 138 11.27 -2.59 5.89
N GLN A 139 11.94 -2.11 4.85
CA GLN A 139 13.34 -1.69 4.94
C GLN A 139 13.50 -0.47 5.86
N ARG A 140 14.71 -0.24 6.34
CA ARG A 140 15.05 1.01 7.06
C ARG A 140 14.85 2.21 6.15
N PRO A 141 14.50 3.38 6.72
CA PRO A 141 14.23 4.55 5.92
C PRO A 141 15.49 5.11 5.23
N VAL A 142 15.28 5.61 4.02
CA VAL A 142 16.21 6.50 3.33
C VAL A 142 15.51 7.83 3.18
N PHE A 143 16.06 8.87 3.81
CA PHE A 143 15.59 10.24 3.68
C PHE A 143 16.23 10.87 2.43
N GLY A 144 15.39 11.18 1.47
CA GLY A 144 15.76 11.81 0.21
C GLY A 144 15.75 13.35 0.31
N PRO A 145 15.72 14.04 -0.83
CA PRO A 145 15.80 15.49 -0.89
C PRO A 145 14.64 16.17 -0.20
N ILE A 146 14.95 17.32 0.43
CA ILE A 146 13.96 18.29 0.90
C ILE A 146 13.63 19.22 -0.27
N VAL A 147 12.33 19.37 -0.56
CA VAL A 147 11.82 20.28 -1.59
C VAL A 147 11.75 21.70 -1.01
N ALA A 148 12.67 22.56 -1.43
CA ALA A 148 12.77 23.92 -0.89
C ALA A 148 11.69 24.88 -1.44
N ASP A 149 11.20 24.65 -2.67
CA ASP A 149 10.15 25.47 -3.29
C ASP A 149 8.76 25.06 -2.82
N VAL A 150 8.35 25.61 -1.66
CA VAL A 150 7.03 25.35 -1.06
C VAL A 150 5.89 25.85 -1.94
N GLU A 151 6.08 26.92 -2.71
CA GLU A 151 5.11 27.43 -3.67
C GLU A 151 4.87 26.44 -4.81
N ALA A 152 5.93 25.85 -5.34
CA ALA A 152 5.81 24.82 -6.36
C ALA A 152 5.14 23.56 -5.80
N ALA A 153 5.47 23.15 -4.57
CA ALA A 153 4.83 22.02 -3.90
C ALA A 153 3.33 22.27 -3.69
N ALA A 154 2.95 23.45 -3.25
CA ALA A 154 1.54 23.81 -3.07
C ALA A 154 0.77 23.83 -4.41
N ARG A 155 1.37 24.38 -5.47
CA ARG A 155 0.78 24.32 -6.83
C ARG A 155 0.59 22.89 -7.32
N ALA A 156 1.55 21.99 -7.04
CA ALA A 156 1.46 20.59 -7.43
C ALA A 156 0.26 19.85 -6.82
N VAL A 157 -0.28 20.36 -5.72
CA VAL A 157 -1.48 19.81 -5.07
C VAL A 157 -2.69 20.74 -5.14
N GLY A 158 -2.63 21.80 -5.98
CA GLY A 158 -3.74 22.72 -6.23
C GLY A 158 -4.09 23.65 -5.06
N LEU A 159 -3.13 23.91 -4.16
CA LEU A 159 -3.33 24.70 -2.94
C LEU A 159 -2.44 25.95 -2.90
N GLY A 160 -2.71 26.84 -1.97
CA GLY A 160 -1.83 27.94 -1.63
C GLY A 160 -0.70 27.52 -0.68
N ALA A 161 0.49 28.11 -0.81
CA ALA A 161 1.66 27.77 0.01
C ALA A 161 1.44 27.94 1.54
N GLY A 162 0.45 28.72 1.95
CA GLY A 162 0.05 28.86 3.36
C GLY A 162 -0.35 27.55 4.01
N ALA A 163 -1.00 26.64 3.26
CA ALA A 163 -1.41 25.34 3.76
C ALA A 163 -0.22 24.45 4.18
N ILE A 164 0.92 24.58 3.49
CA ILE A 164 2.15 23.85 3.83
C ILE A 164 2.94 24.60 4.90
N ARG A 165 3.16 25.92 4.72
CA ARG A 165 3.96 26.73 5.65
C ARG A 165 3.44 26.75 7.07
N ALA A 166 2.12 26.69 7.25
CA ALA A 166 1.50 26.67 8.56
C ALA A 166 1.86 25.42 9.39
N THR A 167 2.34 24.34 8.75
CA THR A 167 2.77 23.13 9.43
C THR A 167 4.14 23.26 10.11
N GLY A 168 5.01 24.13 9.58
CA GLY A 168 6.43 24.20 9.95
C GLY A 168 7.25 22.97 9.54
N LEU A 169 6.68 22.03 8.81
CA LEU A 169 7.31 20.77 8.39
C LEU A 169 7.84 20.87 6.95
N PRO A 170 8.95 20.17 6.61
CA PRO A 170 9.48 20.18 5.26
C PRO A 170 8.66 19.29 4.31
N VAL A 171 8.55 19.67 3.05
CA VAL A 171 8.20 18.73 1.99
C VAL A 171 9.45 17.90 1.70
N GLN A 172 9.36 16.56 1.84
CA GLN A 172 10.54 15.70 1.75
C GLN A 172 10.20 14.33 1.16
N GLU A 173 11.13 13.81 0.37
CA GLU A 173 11.09 12.41 -0.04
C GLU A 173 11.58 11.49 1.09
N VAL A 174 10.86 10.39 1.34
CA VAL A 174 11.30 9.29 2.21
C VAL A 174 10.93 7.95 1.59
N SER A 175 11.79 6.97 1.73
CA SER A 175 11.62 5.61 1.19
C SER A 175 11.91 4.56 2.24
N CYS A 176 11.07 3.51 2.31
CA CYS A 176 11.37 2.24 2.97
C CYS A 176 11.29 1.08 1.95
N GLY A 177 11.79 1.33 0.72
CA GLY A 177 11.80 0.41 -0.41
C GLY A 177 11.19 1.01 -1.70
N VAL A 178 10.21 1.91 -1.55
CA VAL A 178 9.64 2.74 -2.63
C VAL A 178 9.62 4.19 -2.15
N PRO A 179 10.11 5.16 -2.94
CA PRO A 179 10.13 6.57 -2.55
C PRO A 179 8.75 7.22 -2.69
N PHE A 180 8.44 8.11 -1.73
CA PHE A 180 7.26 8.96 -1.75
C PHE A 180 7.63 10.39 -1.36
N VAL A 181 7.04 11.37 -2.03
CA VAL A 181 7.16 12.78 -1.64
C VAL A 181 6.06 13.11 -0.63
N PHE A 182 6.44 13.35 0.62
CA PHE A 182 5.53 13.72 1.71
C PHE A 182 5.29 15.22 1.70
N ILE A 183 4.01 15.60 1.61
CA ILE A 183 3.55 16.99 1.58
C ILE A 183 2.66 17.21 2.81
N PRO A 184 3.20 17.85 3.87
CA PRO A 184 2.43 18.17 5.05
C PRO A 184 1.45 19.32 4.78
N LEU A 185 0.21 19.18 5.26
CA LEU A 185 -0.85 20.17 5.13
C LEU A 185 -1.40 20.55 6.50
N ALA A 186 -1.84 21.81 6.65
CA ALA A 186 -2.25 22.32 7.96
C ALA A 186 -3.51 21.64 8.50
N THR A 187 -4.50 21.39 7.63
CA THR A 187 -5.82 20.93 8.06
C THR A 187 -6.31 19.73 7.23
N ARG A 188 -7.26 18.97 7.79
CA ARG A 188 -7.99 17.92 7.04
C ARG A 188 -8.75 18.51 5.86
N ALA A 189 -9.25 19.73 6.01
CA ALA A 189 -9.92 20.42 4.91
C ALA A 189 -8.96 20.74 3.75
N ASP A 190 -7.69 21.06 4.04
CA ASP A 190 -6.66 21.24 2.99
C ASP A 190 -6.36 19.90 2.30
N VAL A 191 -6.24 18.80 3.07
CA VAL A 191 -6.05 17.46 2.49
C VAL A 191 -7.22 17.09 1.58
N ASP A 192 -8.46 17.34 2.00
CA ASP A 192 -9.67 17.06 1.22
C ASP A 192 -9.80 17.94 -0.03
N ALA A 193 -9.37 19.21 0.05
CA ALA A 193 -9.43 20.16 -1.05
C ALA A 193 -8.33 19.94 -2.08
N ALA A 194 -7.28 19.17 -1.75
CA ALA A 194 -6.15 18.95 -2.65
C ALA A 194 -6.59 18.33 -3.98
N ALA A 195 -6.13 18.92 -5.08
CA ALA A 195 -6.35 18.51 -6.46
C ALA A 195 -5.01 18.44 -7.19
N PRO A 196 -4.39 17.25 -7.30
CA PRO A 196 -3.06 17.09 -7.88
C PRO A 196 -2.96 17.55 -9.34
N ASP A 197 -1.93 18.36 -9.62
CA ASP A 197 -1.47 18.71 -10.95
C ASP A 197 -0.18 17.93 -11.25
N LEU A 198 -0.31 16.94 -12.13
CA LEU A 198 0.77 16.01 -12.46
C LEU A 198 1.96 16.69 -13.12
N ASP A 199 1.70 17.64 -14.01
CA ASP A 199 2.78 18.35 -14.71
C ASP A 199 3.52 19.27 -13.74
N ALA A 200 2.82 19.91 -12.80
CA ALA A 200 3.44 20.69 -11.75
C ALA A 200 4.26 19.81 -10.79
N PHE A 201 3.75 18.62 -10.44
CA PHE A 201 4.46 17.65 -9.61
C PHE A 201 5.73 17.12 -10.28
N ASN A 202 5.65 16.73 -11.56
CA ASN A 202 6.83 16.28 -12.32
C ASN A 202 7.93 17.37 -12.37
N ARG A 203 7.56 18.62 -12.67
CA ARG A 203 8.51 19.74 -12.65
C ARG A 203 9.12 19.97 -11.26
N LEU A 204 8.33 19.79 -10.20
CA LEU A 204 8.80 19.89 -8.82
C LEU A 204 9.86 18.84 -8.52
N CYS A 205 9.60 17.58 -8.89
CA CYS A 205 10.53 16.47 -8.67
C CYS A 205 11.81 16.63 -9.50
N GLU A 206 11.71 17.01 -10.78
CA GLU A 206 12.87 17.31 -11.62
C GLU A 206 13.76 18.42 -11.01
N ALA A 207 13.14 19.48 -10.49
CA ALA A 207 13.87 20.61 -9.91
C ALA A 207 14.51 20.28 -8.55
N SER A 208 13.90 19.40 -7.76
CA SER A 208 14.38 19.04 -6.42
C SER A 208 15.25 17.78 -6.40
N GLY A 209 15.27 16.99 -7.49
CA GLY A 209 15.91 15.69 -7.54
C GLY A 209 15.13 14.57 -6.82
N ALA A 210 13.86 14.83 -6.45
CA ALA A 210 12.98 13.83 -5.86
C ALA A 210 12.41 12.90 -6.94
N ASP A 211 12.04 11.70 -6.53
CA ASP A 211 11.36 10.73 -7.39
C ASP A 211 9.90 11.17 -7.65
N ASN A 212 9.42 11.03 -8.87
CA ASN A 212 8.07 11.47 -9.26
C ASN A 212 7.01 10.35 -9.23
N HIS A 213 7.28 9.23 -8.56
CA HIS A 213 6.34 8.10 -8.54
C HIS A 213 5.02 8.43 -7.87
N ALA A 214 5.06 9.08 -6.69
CA ALA A 214 3.87 9.33 -5.90
C ALA A 214 4.04 10.49 -4.92
N MET A 215 2.95 11.21 -4.71
CA MET A 215 2.83 12.22 -3.65
C MET A 215 1.91 11.72 -2.54
N PHE A 216 2.33 11.91 -1.30
CA PHE A 216 1.58 11.54 -0.10
C PHE A 216 1.27 12.79 0.73
N LEU A 217 0.01 13.19 0.76
CA LEU A 217 -0.48 14.34 1.49
C LEU A 217 -0.97 13.89 2.86
N PHE A 218 -0.62 14.62 3.90
CA PHE A 218 -1.05 14.30 5.25
C PHE A 218 -1.18 15.53 6.14
N THR A 219 -1.98 15.39 7.20
CA THR A 219 -2.06 16.36 8.29
C THR A 219 -2.11 15.64 9.64
N PRO A 220 -1.39 16.15 10.67
CA PRO A 220 -1.53 15.68 12.04
C PRO A 220 -2.72 16.32 12.78
N GLU A 221 -3.56 17.10 12.09
CA GLU A 221 -4.75 17.69 12.70
C GLU A 221 -5.65 16.61 13.28
N ARG A 222 -5.99 16.74 14.55
CA ARG A 222 -6.85 15.81 15.26
C ARG A 222 -8.30 15.91 14.77
N GLY A 223 -8.92 14.74 14.54
CA GLY A 223 -10.32 14.61 14.21
C GLY A 223 -11.11 13.92 15.32
N PRO A 224 -12.37 13.56 15.05
CA PRO A 224 -13.20 12.81 16.00
C PRO A 224 -12.78 11.33 16.13
N ASP A 225 -11.90 10.87 15.27
CA ASP A 225 -11.29 9.55 15.25
C ASP A 225 -9.97 9.52 16.06
N ASP A 226 -9.39 8.35 16.22
CA ASP A 226 -8.13 8.12 16.94
C ASP A 226 -6.89 8.23 16.05
N ALA A 227 -7.03 8.69 14.79
CA ALA A 227 -5.94 8.78 13.85
C ALA A 227 -4.80 9.69 14.32
N THR A 228 -3.57 9.25 14.10
CA THR A 228 -2.37 10.06 14.28
C THR A 228 -2.26 11.09 13.16
N VAL A 229 -2.58 10.67 11.95
CA VAL A 229 -2.63 11.52 10.74
C VAL A 229 -3.83 11.16 9.87
N TYR A 230 -4.31 12.17 9.14
CA TYR A 230 -5.29 12.04 8.06
C TYR A 230 -4.58 12.27 6.73
N SER A 231 -4.83 11.41 5.72
CA SER A 231 -3.96 11.37 4.54
C SER A 231 -4.70 11.03 3.24
N ARG A 232 -4.06 11.41 2.11
CA ARG A 232 -4.41 10.97 0.74
C ARG A 232 -3.12 10.70 -0.04
N MET A 233 -3.16 9.74 -0.96
CA MET A 233 -2.04 9.40 -1.82
C MET A 233 -2.44 9.38 -3.29
N PHE A 234 -1.58 9.94 -4.13
CA PHE A 234 -1.77 10.02 -5.57
C PHE A 234 -0.54 9.50 -6.30
N ALA A 235 -0.76 8.54 -7.21
CA ALA A 235 0.30 7.89 -7.99
C ALA A 235 -0.14 7.64 -9.45
N PRO A 236 -0.56 8.66 -10.19
CA PRO A 236 -1.08 8.47 -11.55
C PRO A 236 -0.02 7.92 -12.52
N GLY A 237 1.25 8.17 -12.29
CA GLY A 237 2.37 7.54 -13.03
C GLY A 237 2.46 6.02 -12.87
N LEU A 238 1.83 5.45 -11.84
CA LEU A 238 1.72 4.00 -11.60
C LEU A 238 0.41 3.41 -12.13
N GLY A 239 -0.45 4.21 -12.75
CA GLY A 239 -1.79 3.81 -13.20
C GLY A 239 -2.86 3.85 -12.11
N VAL A 240 -2.56 4.46 -10.96
CA VAL A 240 -3.47 4.64 -9.82
C VAL A 240 -3.59 6.14 -9.55
N PHE A 241 -4.71 6.74 -9.93
CA PHE A 241 -4.88 8.19 -9.74
C PHE A 241 -4.86 8.57 -8.25
N GLU A 242 -5.71 7.95 -7.45
CA GLU A 242 -5.74 8.06 -5.99
C GLU A 242 -5.87 6.66 -5.38
N ASP A 243 -5.15 6.37 -4.32
CA ASP A 243 -5.11 5.07 -3.66
C ASP A 243 -5.76 5.14 -2.27
N PRO A 244 -6.71 4.24 -1.94
CA PRO A 244 -7.45 4.34 -0.68
C PRO A 244 -6.63 3.94 0.54
N ALA A 245 -5.56 3.13 0.39
CA ALA A 245 -4.68 2.77 1.50
C ALA A 245 -3.29 2.32 1.01
N THR A 246 -2.27 3.08 1.38
CA THR A 246 -0.91 2.90 0.86
C THR A 246 0.05 2.46 1.97
N GLY A 247 0.08 1.17 2.25
CA GLY A 247 0.98 0.63 3.26
C GLY A 247 2.47 0.88 2.96
N ALA A 248 2.87 0.89 1.67
CA ALA A 248 4.24 1.17 1.27
C ALA A 248 4.69 2.59 1.63
N ALA A 249 3.77 3.57 1.66
CA ALA A 249 4.05 4.94 2.07
C ALA A 249 3.90 5.15 3.58
N SER A 250 3.10 4.34 4.27
CA SER A 250 2.79 4.56 5.68
C SER A 250 3.99 4.30 6.60
N GLY A 251 4.86 3.34 6.27
CA GLY A 251 6.12 3.14 7.01
C GLY A 251 7.06 4.34 6.90
N PRO A 252 7.43 4.81 5.68
CA PRO A 252 8.19 6.04 5.52
C PRO A 252 7.52 7.26 6.15
N LEU A 253 6.19 7.37 6.12
CA LEU A 253 5.46 8.42 6.85
C LEU A 253 5.72 8.35 8.35
N GLY A 254 5.64 7.16 8.96
CA GLY A 254 5.95 6.98 10.37
C GLY A 254 7.37 7.43 10.71
N CYS A 255 8.35 7.06 9.86
CA CYS A 255 9.73 7.52 10.01
C CYS A 255 9.84 9.05 9.90
N TYR A 256 9.16 9.66 8.95
CA TYR A 256 9.08 11.11 8.80
C TYR A 256 8.51 11.78 10.06
N LEU A 257 7.37 11.27 10.57
CA LEU A 257 6.69 11.86 11.73
C LEU A 257 7.55 11.83 13.01
N VAL A 258 8.29 10.73 13.21
CA VAL A 258 9.21 10.60 14.35
C VAL A 258 10.43 11.51 14.16
N THR A 259 11.06 11.49 13.00
CA THR A 259 12.28 12.28 12.72
C THR A 259 12.03 13.78 12.81
N HIS A 260 10.85 14.26 12.38
CA HIS A 260 10.48 15.68 12.46
C HIS A 260 9.74 16.05 13.76
N GLY A 261 9.70 15.17 14.77
CA GLY A 261 9.14 15.46 16.09
C GLY A 261 7.63 15.66 16.13
N VAL A 262 6.90 15.23 15.09
CA VAL A 262 5.43 15.27 15.06
C VAL A 262 4.85 14.22 16.02
N VAL A 263 5.49 13.05 16.09
CA VAL A 263 5.16 11.97 17.00
C VAL A 263 6.36 11.76 17.94
N PRO A 264 6.16 11.84 19.27
CA PRO A 264 7.22 11.57 20.23
C PRO A 264 7.60 10.09 20.23
N GLU A 265 8.86 9.79 20.63
CA GLU A 265 9.42 8.42 20.61
C GLU A 265 8.57 7.40 21.37
N GLU A 266 7.95 7.79 22.48
CA GLU A 266 7.10 6.92 23.32
C GLU A 266 5.79 6.51 22.64
N ARG A 267 5.47 7.10 21.50
CA ARG A 267 4.29 6.80 20.67
C ARG A 267 4.64 6.31 19.29
N ALA A 268 5.91 6.14 18.99
CA ALA A 268 6.39 5.73 17.67
C ALA A 268 5.91 4.31 17.28
N ASP A 269 5.60 3.46 18.26
CA ASP A 269 5.15 2.08 18.09
C ASP A 269 3.63 1.93 17.84
N ARG A 270 2.85 3.03 17.85
CA ARG A 270 1.38 3.00 17.81
C ARG A 270 0.77 4.18 17.06
N MET A 271 1.16 4.35 15.83
CA MET A 271 0.60 5.35 14.94
C MET A 271 -0.51 4.76 14.08
N LEU A 272 -1.47 5.60 13.71
CA LEU A 272 -2.57 5.26 12.80
C LEU A 272 -2.69 6.33 11.71
N SER A 273 -2.51 5.92 10.46
CA SER A 273 -2.85 6.74 9.29
C SER A 273 -4.27 6.41 8.83
N LEU A 274 -5.14 7.39 8.84
CA LEU A 274 -6.49 7.30 8.28
C LEU A 274 -6.45 7.83 6.85
N GLN A 275 -6.66 6.94 5.87
CA GLN A 275 -6.59 7.24 4.43
C GLN A 275 -7.89 6.83 3.74
N GLY A 276 -8.12 7.28 2.50
CA GLY A 276 -9.22 6.82 1.64
C GLY A 276 -10.62 7.34 2.01
N VAL A 277 -10.74 8.18 3.04
CA VAL A 277 -12.04 8.72 3.50
C VAL A 277 -12.74 9.49 2.37
N ARG A 278 -11.99 10.31 1.63
CA ARG A 278 -12.51 11.10 0.51
C ARG A 278 -12.98 10.23 -0.66
N MET A 279 -12.46 9.02 -0.79
CA MET A 279 -12.86 8.02 -1.78
C MET A 279 -14.08 7.19 -1.34
N GLY A 280 -14.61 7.41 -0.12
CA GLY A 280 -15.64 6.56 0.48
C GLY A 280 -15.14 5.17 0.88
N ARG A 281 -13.83 4.99 0.99
CA ARG A 281 -13.16 3.75 1.39
C ARG A 281 -12.21 4.00 2.57
N PRO A 282 -12.75 4.33 3.77
CA PRO A 282 -11.91 4.61 4.93
C PRO A 282 -11.01 3.41 5.24
N SER A 283 -9.74 3.72 5.44
CA SER A 283 -8.66 2.73 5.62
C SER A 283 -7.83 3.08 6.84
N ARG A 284 -7.56 2.09 7.68
CA ARG A 284 -6.82 2.22 8.94
C ARG A 284 -5.47 1.52 8.80
N VAL A 285 -4.45 2.29 8.48
CA VAL A 285 -3.09 1.77 8.32
C VAL A 285 -2.31 2.00 9.61
N HIS A 286 -2.01 0.92 10.33
CA HIS A 286 -1.22 0.97 11.56
C HIS A 286 0.26 1.00 11.21
N VAL A 287 1.03 1.82 11.96
CA VAL A 287 2.47 1.98 11.78
C VAL A 287 3.16 1.88 13.12
N ALA A 288 4.21 1.06 13.18
CA ALA A 288 5.07 0.92 14.35
C ALA A 288 6.53 1.14 13.95
N ILE A 289 7.16 2.13 14.58
CA ILE A 289 8.57 2.44 14.42
C ILE A 289 9.28 2.04 15.70
N GLY A 290 10.19 1.07 15.59
CA GLY A 290 11.06 0.67 16.69
C GLY A 290 12.35 1.48 16.66
N LEU A 291 12.72 2.02 17.82
CA LEU A 291 13.93 2.81 17.99
C LEU A 291 14.96 2.04 18.82
N ASP A 292 16.23 2.20 18.49
CA ASP A 292 17.38 1.70 19.27
C ASP A 292 18.39 2.83 19.39
N GLY A 293 18.62 3.31 20.62
CA GLY A 293 19.50 4.44 20.87
C GLY A 293 19.10 5.75 20.17
N GLY A 294 17.81 5.96 19.90
CA GLY A 294 17.28 7.13 19.18
C GLY A 294 17.30 6.97 17.63
N GLU A 295 17.87 5.87 17.12
CA GLU A 295 17.90 5.57 15.69
C GLU A 295 16.75 4.63 15.29
N ILE A 296 16.21 4.81 14.08
CA ILE A 296 15.17 3.92 13.56
C ILE A 296 15.74 2.54 13.25
N ALA A 297 15.36 1.55 14.04
CA ALA A 297 15.82 0.16 13.93
C ALA A 297 14.85 -0.71 13.12
N THR A 298 13.54 -0.55 13.34
CA THR A 298 12.50 -1.33 12.66
C THR A 298 11.37 -0.44 12.16
N VAL A 299 10.81 -0.82 11.02
CA VAL A 299 9.66 -0.17 10.41
C VAL A 299 8.63 -1.24 10.10
N GLN A 300 7.46 -1.15 10.73
CA GLN A 300 6.37 -2.08 10.50
C GLN A 300 5.10 -1.34 10.10
N VAL A 301 4.37 -1.94 9.18
CA VAL A 301 3.05 -1.48 8.74
C VAL A 301 2.09 -2.65 8.81
N GLY A 302 0.94 -2.43 9.41
CA GLY A 302 -0.01 -3.51 9.65
C GLY A 302 -1.46 -3.07 9.58
N GLY A 303 -2.32 -4.08 9.60
CA GLY A 303 -3.76 -3.88 9.61
C GLY A 303 -4.52 -5.18 9.46
N GLU A 304 -5.82 -5.01 9.42
CA GLU A 304 -6.79 -6.06 9.18
C GLU A 304 -7.11 -6.17 7.69
N ALA A 305 -7.68 -7.30 7.27
CA ALA A 305 -8.25 -7.45 5.94
C ALA A 305 -9.49 -8.35 6.00
N VAL A 306 -10.46 -8.07 5.15
CA VAL A 306 -11.71 -8.82 5.09
C VAL A 306 -11.95 -9.38 3.70
N LEU A 307 -12.37 -10.67 3.65
CA LEU A 307 -12.77 -11.32 2.40
C LEU A 307 -14.09 -10.74 1.91
N VAL A 308 -14.09 -10.19 0.71
CA VAL A 308 -15.29 -9.67 0.02
C VAL A 308 -15.94 -10.75 -0.85
N GLY A 309 -15.11 -11.50 -1.57
CA GLY A 309 -15.59 -12.54 -2.48
C GLY A 309 -14.45 -13.36 -3.07
N GLU A 310 -14.81 -14.30 -3.93
CA GLU A 310 -13.87 -15.10 -4.71
C GLU A 310 -14.38 -15.33 -6.12
N GLY A 311 -13.49 -15.64 -7.02
CA GLY A 311 -13.83 -15.92 -8.40
C GLY A 311 -12.75 -16.71 -9.11
N TYR A 312 -12.97 -16.88 -10.41
CA TYR A 312 -12.03 -17.53 -11.31
C TYR A 312 -11.84 -16.66 -12.55
N LEU A 313 -10.61 -16.57 -13.02
CA LEU A 313 -10.26 -15.93 -14.27
C LEU A 313 -9.73 -17.00 -15.25
N ASP A 314 -10.27 -17.03 -16.44
CA ASP A 314 -9.79 -17.88 -17.54
C ASP A 314 -8.73 -17.08 -18.31
N VAL A 315 -7.48 -17.62 -18.39
CA VAL A 315 -6.31 -16.93 -18.96
C VAL A 315 -5.62 -17.79 -20.03
#